data_b093e3633b056d4f255d6d138e522974
#
_entry.id   b093e3633b056d4f255d6d138e522974
#
_cell.length_a   1.000
_cell.length_b   1.000
_cell.length_c   1.000
_cell.angle_alpha   90.00
_cell.angle_beta   90.00
_cell.angle_gamma   90.00
#
_symmetry.space_group_name_H-M   'P 1'
#
loop_
_entity.id
_entity.type
_entity.pdbx_description
1 polymer ?
#
loop_
_entity_poly.entity_id
_entity_poly.type
_entity_poly.pdbx_seq_one_letter_code
_entity_poly.pdbx_strand_id
1 'polypeptide(L)'
;MKLCVLLFLTAFLAVKSSPAQNISKELIRFEGKERAYYLFVPEKKKPEKPLPLIVLLHGSGRNGNSLVEKWKDLAKKEGLILVGPDSQNSKGWNIPADGPDYVRELIEELRAKYPINVRRIYLFGHSAGAIQALYLSLLESEYFAATAVHAGALDKNDSSYIEQAKRKIPIAIWIGTEDSFFPLPMVRATRDALNEGGFKSELTEIKGHTHWYYDRASEINRSAWEFLKKYELDREPKYEQRRFAQ
;
A
#
# COMPACT_ATOMS: atom_id res chain seq x y z
N MET A 1 -66.74 -32.74 20.61
CA MET A 1 -65.67 -31.80 20.99
C MET A 1 -64.42 -32.24 20.26
N LYS A 2 -64.05 -31.54 19.15
CA LYS A 2 -62.81 -31.83 18.38
C LYS A 2 -61.77 -30.82 18.78
N LEU A 3 -60.68 -31.27 19.37
CA LEU A 3 -59.54 -30.44 19.81
C LEU A 3 -58.62 -30.23 18.60
N CYS A 4 -58.58 -29.00 18.07
CA CYS A 4 -57.60 -28.58 17.05
C CYS A 4 -56.30 -28.21 17.75
N VAL A 5 -55.24 -28.98 17.55
CA VAL A 5 -53.87 -28.66 17.97
C VAL A 5 -53.24 -27.85 16.86
N LEU A 6 -52.99 -26.55 17.11
CA LEU A 6 -52.25 -25.65 16.22
C LEU A 6 -50.75 -25.86 16.48
N LEU A 7 -50.05 -26.49 15.54
CA LEU A 7 -48.58 -26.56 15.54
C LEU A 7 -48.02 -25.21 15.04
N PHE A 8 -47.43 -24.45 15.95
CA PHE A 8 -46.61 -23.30 15.56
C PHE A 8 -45.21 -23.77 15.07
N LEU A 9 -45.02 -23.70 13.79
CA LEU A 9 -43.70 -23.96 13.16
C LEU A 9 -42.83 -22.67 13.30
N THR A 10 -41.97 -22.62 14.30
CA THR A 10 -40.99 -21.56 14.45
C THR A 10 -39.85 -21.79 13.44
N ALA A 11 -39.86 -21.06 12.36
CA ALA A 11 -38.74 -21.02 11.39
C ALA A 11 -37.56 -20.34 12.07
N PHE A 12 -36.54 -21.10 12.47
CA PHE A 12 -35.24 -20.59 12.87
C PHE A 12 -34.53 -20.08 11.62
N LEU A 13 -34.54 -18.78 11.37
CA LEU A 13 -33.65 -18.12 10.39
C LEU A 13 -32.21 -18.22 10.92
N ALA A 14 -31.49 -19.23 10.45
CA ALA A 14 -30.05 -19.31 10.63
C ALA A 14 -29.40 -18.10 9.90
N VAL A 15 -29.08 -17.08 10.66
CA VAL A 15 -28.19 -16.02 10.18
C VAL A 15 -26.84 -16.67 9.85
N LYS A 16 -26.60 -16.94 8.57
CA LYS A 16 -25.26 -17.31 8.10
C LYS A 16 -24.38 -16.11 8.33
N SER A 17 -23.64 -16.08 9.43
CA SER A 17 -22.50 -15.18 9.59
C SER A 17 -21.54 -15.52 8.46
N SER A 18 -21.37 -14.60 7.52
CA SER A 18 -20.24 -14.68 6.56
C SER A 18 -18.96 -14.85 7.37
N PRO A 19 -18.10 -15.82 7.03
CA PRO A 19 -16.82 -15.94 7.70
C PRO A 19 -16.12 -14.58 7.64
N ALA A 20 -15.58 -14.15 8.76
CA ALA A 20 -14.79 -12.92 8.83
C ALA A 20 -13.68 -13.04 7.78
N GLN A 21 -13.62 -12.08 6.89
CA GLN A 21 -12.63 -12.03 5.84
C GLN A 21 -11.26 -11.84 6.49
N ASN A 22 -10.43 -12.88 6.46
CA ASN A 22 -9.17 -12.93 7.18
C ASN A 22 -8.02 -12.47 6.29
N ILE A 23 -7.02 -11.86 6.91
CA ILE A 23 -5.73 -11.62 6.29
C ILE A 23 -5.00 -12.97 6.27
N SER A 24 -4.54 -13.40 5.10
CA SER A 24 -3.68 -14.59 4.96
C SER A 24 -2.20 -14.18 5.05
N LYS A 25 -1.40 -15.01 5.73
CA LYS A 25 0.05 -14.96 5.64
C LYS A 25 0.49 -15.99 4.61
N GLU A 26 1.19 -15.54 3.60
CA GLU A 26 1.66 -16.37 2.48
C GLU A 26 3.16 -16.21 2.30
N LEU A 27 3.76 -17.07 1.49
CA LEU A 27 5.19 -17.07 1.18
C LEU A 27 5.38 -16.95 -0.33
N ILE A 28 6.36 -16.15 -0.71
CA ILE A 28 6.89 -16.09 -2.07
C ILE A 28 8.36 -16.46 -2.06
N ARG A 29 8.81 -17.19 -3.08
CA ARG A 29 10.23 -17.50 -3.25
C ARG A 29 10.87 -16.50 -4.18
N PHE A 30 11.78 -15.68 -3.65
CA PHE A 30 12.52 -14.68 -4.40
C PHE A 30 14.03 -14.85 -4.17
N GLU A 31 14.81 -14.94 -5.24
CA GLU A 31 16.28 -15.17 -5.21
C GLU A 31 16.69 -16.33 -4.29
N GLY A 32 15.94 -17.42 -4.34
CA GLY A 32 16.21 -18.63 -3.55
C GLY A 32 15.79 -18.56 -2.08
N LYS A 33 15.27 -17.42 -1.59
CA LYS A 33 14.79 -17.21 -0.22
C LYS A 33 13.29 -17.19 -0.15
N GLU A 34 12.72 -17.75 0.91
CA GLU A 34 11.29 -17.57 1.21
C GLU A 34 11.06 -16.24 1.92
N ARG A 35 10.11 -15.45 1.41
CA ARG A 35 9.71 -14.15 1.91
C ARG A 35 8.23 -14.16 2.26
N ALA A 36 7.90 -13.74 3.46
CA ALA A 36 6.50 -13.65 3.88
C ALA A 36 5.84 -12.39 3.33
N TYR A 37 4.55 -12.49 3.04
CA TYR A 37 3.68 -11.36 2.80
C TYR A 37 2.29 -11.61 3.39
N TYR A 38 1.54 -10.55 3.61
CA TYR A 38 0.18 -10.60 4.15
C TYR A 38 -0.78 -10.07 3.10
N LEU A 39 -1.80 -10.85 2.82
CA LEU A 39 -2.75 -10.58 1.75
C LEU A 39 -4.16 -10.42 2.30
N PHE A 40 -4.86 -9.40 1.83
CA PHE A 40 -6.28 -9.23 2.02
C PHE A 40 -6.97 -9.07 0.67
N VAL A 41 -7.94 -9.96 0.38
CA VAL A 41 -8.76 -9.90 -0.83
C VAL A 41 -10.21 -9.73 -0.42
N PRO A 42 -10.91 -8.66 -0.86
CA PRO A 42 -12.30 -8.45 -0.49
C PRO A 42 -13.21 -9.52 -1.10
N GLU A 43 -14.12 -10.10 -0.31
CA GLU A 43 -15.16 -11.00 -0.82
C GLU A 43 -16.13 -10.21 -1.71
N LYS A 44 -15.88 -10.21 -3.00
CA LYS A 44 -16.91 -9.93 -4.00
C LYS A 44 -17.16 -11.22 -4.76
N LYS A 45 -18.39 -11.71 -4.74
CA LYS A 45 -18.85 -12.76 -5.64
C LYS A 45 -18.52 -12.32 -7.06
N LYS A 46 -17.40 -12.80 -7.63
CA LYS A 46 -16.85 -12.42 -8.93
C LYS A 46 -16.94 -10.90 -9.18
N PRO A 47 -15.91 -10.13 -8.89
CA PRO A 47 -15.95 -8.71 -9.22
C PRO A 47 -16.19 -8.57 -10.72
N GLU A 48 -17.17 -7.78 -11.11
CA GLU A 48 -17.46 -7.50 -12.53
C GLU A 48 -16.27 -6.87 -13.25
N LYS A 49 -15.38 -6.24 -12.48
CA LYS A 49 -14.17 -5.57 -12.98
C LYS A 49 -12.97 -5.90 -12.08
N PRO A 50 -11.76 -5.96 -12.66
CA PRO A 50 -10.54 -6.10 -11.88
C PRO A 50 -10.41 -5.02 -10.79
N LEU A 51 -9.85 -5.39 -9.63
CA LEU A 51 -9.76 -4.56 -8.44
C LEU A 51 -8.42 -3.81 -8.36
N PRO A 52 -8.37 -2.61 -7.77
CA PRO A 52 -7.13 -1.94 -7.44
C PRO A 52 -6.30 -2.74 -6.43
N LEU A 53 -4.98 -2.64 -6.53
CA LEU A 53 -4.03 -3.20 -5.58
C LEU A 53 -3.28 -2.08 -4.85
N ILE A 54 -3.15 -2.18 -3.53
CA ILE A 54 -2.24 -1.34 -2.76
C ILE A 54 -1.14 -2.23 -2.15
N VAL A 55 0.11 -1.91 -2.47
CA VAL A 55 1.29 -2.49 -1.81
C VAL A 55 1.60 -1.64 -0.59
N LEU A 56 1.62 -2.28 0.59
CA LEU A 56 1.74 -1.66 1.91
C LEU A 56 3.12 -1.94 2.50
N LEU A 57 3.96 -0.91 2.62
CA LEU A 57 5.35 -1.02 3.05
C LEU A 57 5.48 -0.56 4.51
N HIS A 58 5.80 -1.49 5.40
CA HIS A 58 5.81 -1.28 6.85
C HIS A 58 7.01 -0.45 7.35
N GLY A 59 6.87 0.16 8.52
CA GLY A 59 7.95 0.84 9.23
C GLY A 59 8.94 -0.13 9.91
N SER A 60 10.08 0.37 10.35
CA SER A 60 11.10 -0.40 11.07
C SER A 60 10.53 -1.12 12.28
N GLY A 61 11.00 -2.34 12.53
CA GLY A 61 10.55 -3.19 13.65
C GLY A 61 9.14 -3.76 13.49
N ARG A 62 8.54 -3.65 12.30
CA ARG A 62 7.22 -4.15 11.96
C ARG A 62 7.28 -5.22 10.88
N ASN A 63 6.10 -5.65 10.44
CA ASN A 63 5.89 -6.57 9.33
C ASN A 63 4.71 -6.09 8.47
N GLY A 64 4.49 -6.72 7.33
CA GLY A 64 3.43 -6.35 6.40
C GLY A 64 2.04 -6.37 7.02
N ASN A 65 1.75 -7.31 7.94
CA ASN A 65 0.46 -7.39 8.63
C ASN A 65 0.09 -6.11 9.36
N SER A 66 1.09 -5.39 9.88
CA SER A 66 0.86 -4.17 10.67
C SER A 66 0.11 -3.07 9.92
N LEU A 67 0.31 -2.97 8.60
CA LEU A 67 -0.41 -2.04 7.76
C LEU A 67 -1.68 -2.66 7.16
N VAL A 68 -1.63 -3.94 6.74
CA VAL A 68 -2.80 -4.62 6.17
C VAL A 68 -3.98 -4.59 7.15
N GLU A 69 -3.74 -4.86 8.43
CA GLU A 69 -4.77 -4.76 9.49
C GLU A 69 -5.38 -3.35 9.58
N LYS A 70 -4.59 -2.31 9.43
CA LYS A 70 -5.08 -0.92 9.52
C LYS A 70 -5.83 -0.47 8.26
N TRP A 71 -5.58 -1.10 7.13
CA TRP A 71 -6.23 -0.80 5.86
C TRP A 71 -7.45 -1.70 5.55
N LYS A 72 -7.57 -2.84 6.23
CA LYS A 72 -8.54 -3.89 5.93
C LYS A 72 -9.99 -3.41 5.82
N ASP A 73 -10.47 -2.63 6.78
CA ASP A 73 -11.86 -2.19 6.80
C ASP A 73 -12.17 -1.22 5.64
N LEU A 74 -11.23 -0.33 5.33
CA LEU A 74 -11.33 0.54 4.16
C LEU A 74 -11.31 -0.30 2.87
N ALA A 75 -10.42 -1.26 2.77
CA ALA A 75 -10.30 -2.14 1.61
C ALA A 75 -11.56 -2.98 1.38
N LYS A 76 -12.17 -3.49 2.44
CA LYS A 76 -13.46 -4.19 2.37
C LYS A 76 -14.56 -3.28 1.81
N LYS A 77 -14.62 -2.04 2.28
CA LYS A 77 -15.61 -1.05 1.85
C LYS A 77 -15.41 -0.65 0.39
N GLU A 78 -14.19 -0.33 0.00
CA GLU A 78 -13.86 0.24 -1.30
C GLU A 78 -13.57 -0.80 -2.38
N GLY A 79 -13.42 -2.08 -2.02
CA GLY A 79 -13.09 -3.16 -2.94
C GLY A 79 -11.63 -3.14 -3.39
N LEU A 80 -10.70 -3.12 -2.43
CA LEU A 80 -9.26 -3.07 -2.68
C LEU A 80 -8.60 -4.40 -2.32
N ILE A 81 -7.66 -4.84 -3.12
CA ILE A 81 -6.72 -5.88 -2.74
C ILE A 81 -5.55 -5.20 -2.03
N LEU A 82 -5.15 -5.75 -0.89
CA LEU A 82 -4.00 -5.28 -0.12
C LEU A 82 -2.93 -6.34 -0.08
N VAL A 83 -1.69 -5.97 -0.29
CA VAL A 83 -0.53 -6.82 -0.03
C VAL A 83 0.50 -6.07 0.83
N GLY A 84 0.88 -6.67 1.94
CA GLY A 84 1.93 -6.18 2.83
C GLY A 84 3.10 -7.15 2.83
N PRO A 85 4.15 -6.97 2.00
CA PRO A 85 5.34 -7.78 2.08
C PRO A 85 6.13 -7.50 3.35
N ASP A 86 6.85 -8.51 3.85
CA ASP A 86 7.88 -8.31 4.85
C ASP A 86 9.18 -7.88 4.17
N SER A 87 9.87 -6.89 4.74
CA SER A 87 11.25 -6.59 4.36
C SER A 87 12.18 -7.76 4.70
N GLN A 88 13.29 -7.90 3.99
CA GLN A 88 14.29 -8.94 4.29
C GLN A 88 14.85 -8.80 5.71
N ASN A 89 14.98 -7.57 6.18
CA ASN A 89 15.39 -7.25 7.53
C ASN A 89 14.34 -6.37 8.19
N SER A 90 13.73 -6.82 9.30
CA SER A 90 12.68 -6.06 10.00
C SER A 90 13.08 -4.64 10.43
N LYS A 91 14.40 -4.35 10.51
CA LYS A 91 14.89 -3.00 10.85
C LYS A 91 14.73 -1.98 9.75
N GLY A 92 14.45 -2.40 8.50
CA GLY A 92 14.28 -1.50 7.38
C GLY A 92 14.24 -2.22 6.04
N TRP A 93 14.11 -1.45 4.99
CA TRP A 93 14.09 -1.90 3.60
C TRP A 93 15.47 -1.71 2.99
N ASN A 94 15.86 -2.62 2.11
CA ASN A 94 17.18 -2.61 1.51
C ASN A 94 17.11 -2.87 0.00
N ILE A 95 17.70 -2.00 -0.80
CA ILE A 95 17.81 -2.19 -2.24
C ILE A 95 19.21 -2.78 -2.51
N PRO A 96 19.32 -3.89 -3.32
CA PRO A 96 18.28 -4.43 -4.21
C PRO A 96 17.33 -5.45 -3.59
N ALA A 97 17.64 -6.05 -2.44
CA ALA A 97 16.91 -7.21 -1.90
C ALA A 97 15.41 -7.01 -1.67
N ASP A 98 15.00 -5.78 -1.33
CA ASP A 98 13.62 -5.35 -1.17
C ASP A 98 13.21 -4.38 -2.29
N GLY A 99 13.97 -4.36 -3.37
CA GLY A 99 13.84 -3.40 -4.46
C GLY A 99 12.70 -3.69 -5.44
N PRO A 100 12.73 -3.02 -6.59
CA PRO A 100 11.70 -3.14 -7.61
C PRO A 100 11.45 -4.57 -8.08
N ASP A 101 12.50 -5.38 -8.25
CA ASP A 101 12.38 -6.76 -8.73
C ASP A 101 11.55 -7.62 -7.78
N TYR A 102 11.80 -7.52 -6.47
CA TYR A 102 11.03 -8.23 -5.47
C TYR A 102 9.54 -7.83 -5.47
N VAL A 103 9.29 -6.53 -5.46
CA VAL A 103 7.91 -6.01 -5.42
C VAL A 103 7.16 -6.39 -6.69
N ARG A 104 7.81 -6.32 -7.85
CA ARG A 104 7.23 -6.76 -9.12
C ARG A 104 6.89 -8.25 -9.10
N GLU A 105 7.83 -9.10 -8.71
CA GLU A 105 7.61 -10.55 -8.67
C GLU A 105 6.40 -10.90 -7.79
N LEU A 106 6.28 -10.25 -6.63
CA LEU A 106 5.12 -10.39 -5.76
C LEU A 106 3.82 -9.96 -6.46
N ILE A 107 3.82 -8.83 -7.15
CA ILE A 107 2.64 -8.35 -7.87
C ILE A 107 2.26 -9.30 -9.00
N GLU A 108 3.22 -9.81 -9.77
CA GLU A 108 2.96 -10.74 -10.87
C GLU A 108 2.41 -12.08 -10.36
N GLU A 109 2.91 -12.58 -9.23
CA GLU A 109 2.34 -13.77 -8.59
C GLU A 109 0.88 -13.55 -8.19
N LEU A 110 0.55 -12.38 -7.64
CA LEU A 110 -0.82 -12.05 -7.26
C LEU A 110 -1.73 -11.86 -8.48
N ARG A 111 -1.23 -11.26 -9.57
CA ARG A 111 -1.98 -11.11 -10.83
C ARG A 111 -2.38 -12.44 -11.45
N ALA A 112 -1.56 -13.46 -11.29
CA ALA A 112 -1.88 -14.80 -11.75
C ALA A 112 -3.04 -15.46 -10.97
N LYS A 113 -3.28 -15.02 -9.72
CA LYS A 113 -4.26 -15.61 -8.80
C LYS A 113 -5.54 -14.78 -8.64
N TYR A 114 -5.44 -13.46 -8.79
CA TYR A 114 -6.52 -12.53 -8.47
C TYR A 114 -6.77 -11.50 -9.59
N PRO A 115 -8.02 -11.06 -9.77
CA PRO A 115 -8.38 -10.09 -10.81
C PRO A 115 -7.91 -8.67 -10.44
N ILE A 116 -6.62 -8.40 -10.57
CA ILE A 116 -6.00 -7.09 -10.29
C ILE A 116 -6.10 -6.19 -11.51
N ASN A 117 -6.55 -4.95 -11.30
CA ASN A 117 -6.44 -3.89 -12.30
C ASN A 117 -5.00 -3.38 -12.35
N VAL A 118 -4.25 -3.84 -13.33
CA VAL A 118 -2.83 -3.51 -13.51
C VAL A 118 -2.56 -2.02 -13.71
N ARG A 119 -3.55 -1.24 -14.16
CA ARG A 119 -3.46 0.20 -14.29
C ARG A 119 -3.70 0.96 -12.99
N ARG A 120 -4.12 0.25 -11.92
CA ARG A 120 -4.45 0.80 -10.60
C ARG A 120 -3.68 0.07 -9.50
N ILE A 121 -2.35 0.06 -9.62
CA ILE A 121 -1.42 -0.45 -8.61
C ILE A 121 -0.80 0.76 -7.92
N TYR A 122 -0.94 0.81 -6.60
CA TYR A 122 -0.52 1.92 -5.76
C TYR A 122 0.46 1.48 -4.69
N LEU A 123 1.27 2.43 -4.23
CA LEU A 123 2.13 2.25 -3.07
C LEU A 123 1.58 3.04 -1.88
N PHE A 124 1.63 2.45 -0.70
CA PHE A 124 1.51 3.16 0.56
C PHE A 124 2.61 2.72 1.51
N GLY A 125 3.30 3.66 2.15
CA GLY A 125 4.36 3.38 3.09
C GLY A 125 4.28 4.22 4.36
N HIS A 126 4.80 3.67 5.47
CA HIS A 126 4.98 4.39 6.72
C HIS A 126 6.43 4.30 7.18
N SER A 127 7.04 5.44 7.60
CA SER A 127 8.39 5.50 8.16
C SER A 127 9.44 4.93 7.19
N ALA A 128 10.21 3.92 7.55
CA ALA A 128 11.13 3.24 6.62
C ALA A 128 10.43 2.75 5.35
N GLY A 129 9.18 2.27 5.46
CA GLY A 129 8.38 1.89 4.30
C GLY A 129 7.94 3.08 3.45
N ALA A 130 7.83 4.29 4.02
CA ALA A 130 7.57 5.50 3.28
C ALA A 130 8.77 5.89 2.40
N ILE A 131 9.98 5.79 2.95
CA ILE A 131 11.23 5.98 2.18
C ILE A 131 11.27 4.99 1.02
N GLN A 132 11.03 3.70 1.31
CA GLN A 132 11.01 2.65 0.29
C GLN A 132 9.97 2.93 -0.81
N ALA A 133 8.75 3.37 -0.44
CA ALA A 133 7.71 3.71 -1.40
C ALA A 133 8.13 4.88 -2.31
N LEU A 134 8.79 5.89 -1.75
CA LEU A 134 9.35 7.00 -2.53
C LEU A 134 10.40 6.50 -3.53
N TYR A 135 11.37 5.68 -3.10
CA TYR A 135 12.37 5.11 -4.01
C TYR A 135 11.74 4.24 -5.11
N LEU A 136 10.81 3.35 -4.78
CA LEU A 136 10.10 2.56 -5.79
C LEU A 136 9.37 3.45 -6.80
N SER A 137 8.80 4.57 -6.35
CA SER A 137 8.13 5.55 -7.21
C SER A 137 9.05 6.23 -8.20
N LEU A 138 10.31 6.44 -7.82
CA LEU A 138 11.33 7.04 -8.68
C LEU A 138 11.96 6.01 -9.64
N LEU A 139 12.27 4.83 -9.12
CA LEU A 139 12.94 3.75 -9.84
C LEU A 139 12.04 3.08 -10.87
N GLU A 140 10.76 2.87 -10.54
CA GLU A 140 9.75 2.22 -11.39
C GLU A 140 8.54 3.13 -11.63
N SER A 141 8.83 4.34 -12.04
CA SER A 141 7.82 5.39 -12.22
C SER A 141 6.77 5.10 -13.30
N GLU A 142 7.03 4.18 -14.23
CA GLU A 142 6.05 3.73 -15.22
C GLU A 142 5.20 2.54 -14.77
N TYR A 143 5.48 1.98 -13.58
CA TYR A 143 4.79 0.80 -13.08
C TYR A 143 3.64 1.12 -12.12
N PHE A 144 3.79 2.13 -11.26
CA PHE A 144 2.79 2.50 -10.25
C PHE A 144 1.94 3.68 -10.70
N ALA A 145 0.63 3.66 -10.39
CA ALA A 145 -0.29 4.73 -10.76
C ALA A 145 -0.09 5.99 -9.93
N ALA A 146 0.09 5.84 -8.62
CA ALA A 146 0.37 6.91 -7.66
C ALA A 146 0.93 6.33 -6.35
N THR A 147 1.50 7.19 -5.52
CA THR A 147 2.07 6.82 -4.22
C THR A 147 1.57 7.75 -3.12
N ALA A 148 1.26 7.19 -1.96
CA ALA A 148 0.93 7.89 -0.73
C ALA A 148 1.87 7.42 0.39
N VAL A 149 2.41 8.35 1.18
CA VAL A 149 3.31 7.99 2.26
C VAL A 149 2.99 8.77 3.55
N HIS A 150 3.21 8.12 4.70
CA HIS A 150 3.16 8.76 6.01
C HIS A 150 4.55 8.75 6.66
N ALA A 151 5.03 9.92 7.07
CA ALA A 151 6.28 10.11 7.80
C ALA A 151 7.49 9.50 7.07
N GLY A 152 7.84 10.08 5.93
CA GLY A 152 9.01 9.72 5.13
C GLY A 152 9.56 10.89 4.35
N ALA A 153 10.83 10.82 3.99
CA ALA A 153 11.52 11.81 3.19
C ALA A 153 12.62 11.15 2.37
N LEU A 154 13.02 11.78 1.27
CA LEU A 154 14.20 11.42 0.49
C LEU A 154 15.46 12.05 1.11
N ASP A 155 16.62 11.45 0.89
CA ASP A 155 17.88 12.09 1.19
C ASP A 155 18.12 13.23 0.18
N LYS A 156 18.80 14.28 0.65
CA LYS A 156 19.15 15.44 -0.21
C LYS A 156 20.04 15.09 -1.40
N ASN A 157 20.72 13.94 -1.34
CA ASN A 157 21.58 13.45 -2.40
C ASN A 157 20.82 12.62 -3.46
N ASP A 158 19.50 12.44 -3.30
CA ASP A 158 18.68 11.59 -4.17
C ASP A 158 18.10 12.33 -5.40
N SER A 159 18.52 13.58 -5.64
CA SER A 159 18.07 14.39 -6.79
C SER A 159 18.22 13.67 -8.13
N SER A 160 19.29 12.89 -8.31
CA SER A 160 19.52 12.12 -9.54
C SER A 160 18.42 11.08 -9.80
N TYR A 161 17.82 10.47 -8.78
CA TYR A 161 16.69 9.56 -8.97
C TYR A 161 15.42 10.31 -9.40
N ILE A 162 15.21 11.51 -8.85
CA ILE A 162 14.09 12.38 -9.25
C ILE A 162 14.20 12.75 -10.73
N GLU A 163 15.39 13.15 -11.18
CA GLU A 163 15.66 13.53 -12.58
C GLU A 163 15.47 12.34 -13.54
N GLN A 164 15.99 11.16 -13.18
CA GLN A 164 15.96 9.95 -14.00
C GLN A 164 14.58 9.29 -14.08
N ALA A 165 13.64 9.61 -13.21
CA ALA A 165 12.30 9.04 -13.25
C ALA A 165 11.60 9.44 -14.55
N LYS A 166 11.24 8.47 -15.38
CA LYS A 166 10.65 8.68 -16.71
C LYS A 166 9.26 9.27 -16.68
N ARG A 167 8.45 8.83 -15.70
CA ARG A 167 7.13 9.37 -15.47
C ARG A 167 7.10 10.08 -14.11
N LYS A 168 6.53 11.25 -14.09
CA LYS A 168 6.38 12.04 -12.86
C LYS A 168 5.03 11.67 -12.21
N ILE A 169 5.01 10.56 -11.45
CA ILE A 169 3.79 10.03 -10.84
C ILE A 169 3.29 10.94 -9.71
N PRO A 170 1.97 10.98 -9.47
CA PRO A 170 1.45 11.71 -8.32
C PRO A 170 1.90 11.10 -7.00
N ILE A 171 2.37 11.95 -6.08
CA ILE A 171 2.85 11.55 -4.74
C ILE A 171 2.19 12.42 -3.69
N ALA A 172 1.64 11.82 -2.62
CA ALA A 172 1.14 12.57 -1.47
C ALA A 172 1.84 12.12 -0.19
N ILE A 173 2.19 13.10 0.64
CA ILE A 173 2.95 12.92 1.88
C ILE A 173 2.11 13.44 3.04
N TRP A 174 1.94 12.63 4.08
CA TRP A 174 1.37 13.03 5.38
C TRP A 174 2.46 13.01 6.43
N ILE A 175 2.52 14.05 7.26
CA ILE A 175 3.52 14.17 8.33
C ILE A 175 2.89 14.83 9.57
N GLY A 176 3.23 14.35 10.73
CA GLY A 176 2.88 14.99 11.98
C GLY A 176 3.75 16.23 12.26
N THR A 177 3.16 17.31 12.75
CA THR A 177 3.96 18.51 13.11
C THR A 177 4.86 18.29 14.32
N GLU A 178 4.65 17.18 15.05
CA GLU A 178 5.45 16.75 16.21
C GLU A 178 6.25 15.47 15.93
N ASP A 179 6.47 15.15 14.64
CA ASP A 179 7.30 14.01 14.26
C ASP A 179 8.78 14.30 14.54
N SER A 180 9.37 13.53 15.46
CA SER A 180 10.77 13.67 15.85
C SER A 180 11.75 12.92 14.97
N PHE A 181 11.29 11.99 14.11
CA PHE A 181 12.13 11.21 13.20
C PHE A 181 12.28 11.90 11.84
N PHE A 182 11.21 12.54 11.36
CA PHE A 182 11.19 13.28 10.10
C PHE A 182 10.75 14.71 10.35
N PRO A 183 11.69 15.60 10.72
CA PRO A 183 11.39 17.01 10.95
C PRO A 183 10.72 17.66 9.73
N LEU A 184 9.74 18.55 9.95
CA LEU A 184 9.00 19.23 8.89
C LEU A 184 9.88 19.85 7.79
N PRO A 185 11.01 20.52 8.09
CA PRO A 185 11.87 21.08 7.05
C PRO A 185 12.39 20.01 6.08
N MET A 186 12.72 18.81 6.54
CA MET A 186 13.19 17.70 5.71
C MET A 186 12.09 17.19 4.78
N VAL A 187 10.87 17.04 5.29
CA VAL A 187 9.72 16.55 4.50
C VAL A 187 9.27 17.60 3.49
N ARG A 188 9.28 18.88 3.89
CA ARG A 188 9.02 20.00 2.98
C ARG A 188 10.04 20.03 1.83
N ALA A 189 11.34 19.89 2.14
CA ALA A 189 12.40 19.82 1.14
C ALA A 189 12.19 18.66 0.16
N THR A 190 11.75 17.49 0.64
CA THR A 190 11.40 16.35 -0.23
C THR A 190 10.25 16.72 -1.18
N ARG A 191 9.16 17.29 -0.67
CA ARG A 191 8.04 17.75 -1.49
C ARG A 191 8.49 18.78 -2.54
N ASP A 192 9.32 19.74 -2.13
CA ASP A 192 9.81 20.81 -3.02
C ASP A 192 10.70 20.23 -4.11
N ALA A 193 11.66 19.36 -3.78
CA ALA A 193 12.53 18.69 -4.74
C ALA A 193 11.73 17.84 -5.76
N LEU A 194 10.70 17.12 -5.30
CA LEU A 194 9.81 16.38 -6.18
C LEU A 194 9.08 17.30 -7.16
N ASN A 195 8.53 18.43 -6.67
CA ASN A 195 7.83 19.41 -7.52
C ASN A 195 8.77 20.10 -8.50
N GLU A 196 9.97 20.48 -8.08
CA GLU A 196 11.03 21.03 -8.96
C GLU A 196 11.43 20.03 -10.04
N GLY A 197 11.47 18.72 -9.70
CA GLY A 197 11.68 17.64 -10.64
C GLY A 197 10.47 17.30 -11.52
N GLY A 198 9.38 18.07 -11.43
CA GLY A 198 8.19 17.94 -12.28
C GLY A 198 7.15 16.93 -11.79
N PHE A 199 7.32 16.36 -10.58
CA PHE A 199 6.29 15.53 -9.96
C PHE A 199 5.14 16.40 -9.46
N LYS A 200 3.94 15.82 -9.39
CA LYS A 200 2.81 16.42 -8.67
C LYS A 200 2.82 15.91 -7.24
N SER A 201 3.51 16.61 -6.34
CA SER A 201 3.64 16.22 -4.95
C SER A 201 2.82 17.11 -4.03
N GLU A 202 1.99 16.50 -3.17
CA GLU A 202 1.16 17.15 -2.16
C GLU A 202 1.70 16.82 -0.75
N LEU A 203 1.69 17.80 0.16
CA LEU A 203 2.08 17.62 1.56
C LEU A 203 0.94 18.03 2.48
N THR A 204 0.55 17.14 3.38
CA THR A 204 -0.41 17.38 4.46
C THR A 204 0.30 17.32 5.81
N GLU A 205 0.36 18.45 6.50
CA GLU A 205 0.90 18.57 7.85
C GLU A 205 -0.23 18.36 8.87
N ILE A 206 -0.12 17.31 9.67
CA ILE A 206 -1.14 16.92 10.65
C ILE A 206 -0.76 17.57 12.00
N LYS A 207 -1.48 18.63 12.39
CA LYS A 207 -1.21 19.38 13.61
C LYS A 207 -1.26 18.48 14.85
N GLY A 208 -0.23 18.56 15.70
CA GLY A 208 -0.10 17.83 16.95
C GLY A 208 0.08 16.31 16.80
N HIS A 209 0.25 15.82 15.58
CA HIS A 209 0.52 14.42 15.34
C HIS A 209 2.01 14.13 15.41
N THR A 210 2.34 12.99 16.02
CA THR A 210 3.70 12.48 16.15
C THR A 210 4.05 11.54 14.99
N HIS A 211 5.17 10.81 15.12
CA HIS A 211 5.54 9.75 14.19
C HIS A 211 4.56 8.56 14.17
N TRP A 212 3.73 8.41 15.23
CA TRP A 212 2.97 7.19 15.45
C TRP A 212 1.70 7.09 14.59
N TYR A 213 1.86 6.51 13.40
CA TYR A 213 0.79 6.32 12.42
C TYR A 213 -0.48 5.65 12.97
N TYR A 214 -0.31 4.64 13.85
CA TYR A 214 -1.37 3.67 14.19
C TYR A 214 -2.55 4.30 14.94
N ASP A 215 -2.35 5.41 15.63
CA ASP A 215 -3.40 6.13 16.36
C ASP A 215 -4.37 6.85 15.41
N ARG A 216 -3.87 7.30 14.27
CA ARG A 216 -4.64 8.02 13.25
C ARG A 216 -4.74 7.28 11.92
N ALA A 217 -4.44 5.99 11.91
CA ALA A 217 -4.40 5.18 10.70
C ALA A 217 -5.69 5.26 9.88
N SER A 218 -6.86 5.20 10.51
CA SER A 218 -8.16 5.27 9.81
C SER A 218 -8.36 6.59 9.05
N GLU A 219 -7.93 7.71 9.62
CA GLU A 219 -8.03 9.05 9.01
C GLU A 219 -7.03 9.17 7.85
N ILE A 220 -5.76 8.80 8.12
CA ILE A 220 -4.67 8.86 7.14
C ILE A 220 -4.98 7.96 5.95
N ASN A 221 -5.42 6.71 6.19
CA ASN A 221 -5.74 5.76 5.13
C ASN A 221 -6.89 6.24 4.24
N ARG A 222 -7.93 6.82 4.84
CA ARG A 222 -9.03 7.39 4.08
C ARG A 222 -8.55 8.54 3.20
N SER A 223 -7.77 9.46 3.74
CA SER A 223 -7.21 10.58 2.99
C SER A 223 -6.27 10.11 1.88
N ALA A 224 -5.41 9.12 2.18
CA ALA A 224 -4.52 8.50 1.21
C ALA A 224 -5.30 7.82 0.08
N TRP A 225 -6.38 7.09 0.39
CA TRP A 225 -7.22 6.47 -0.63
C TRP A 225 -7.95 7.50 -1.49
N GLU A 226 -8.49 8.56 -0.89
CA GLU A 226 -9.12 9.67 -1.64
C GLU A 226 -8.15 10.36 -2.61
N PHE A 227 -6.86 10.35 -2.30
CA PHE A 227 -5.82 10.79 -3.23
C PHE A 227 -5.54 9.73 -4.30
N LEU A 228 -5.19 8.50 -3.91
CA LEU A 228 -4.75 7.44 -4.81
C LEU A 228 -5.80 7.10 -5.87
N LYS A 229 -7.07 6.97 -5.49
CA LYS A 229 -8.15 6.55 -6.39
C LYS A 229 -8.42 7.47 -7.58
N LYS A 230 -7.87 8.70 -7.57
CA LYS A 230 -7.99 9.66 -8.67
C LYS A 230 -7.11 9.31 -9.87
N TYR A 231 -6.14 8.42 -9.67
CA TYR A 231 -5.09 8.15 -10.64
C TYR A 231 -5.15 6.72 -11.17
N GLU A 232 -4.92 6.60 -12.46
CA GLU A 232 -4.82 5.35 -13.19
C GLU A 232 -3.78 5.52 -14.30
N LEU A 233 -3.06 4.47 -14.66
CA LEU A 233 -2.16 4.49 -15.79
C LEU A 233 -2.94 4.58 -17.10
N ASP A 234 -2.47 5.37 -18.05
CA ASP A 234 -3.10 5.48 -19.37
C ASP A 234 -3.01 4.17 -20.18
N ARG A 235 -1.99 3.37 -19.91
CA ARG A 235 -1.70 2.08 -20.52
C ARG A 235 -1.24 1.07 -19.47
N GLU A 236 -1.08 -0.19 -19.87
CA GLU A 236 -0.48 -1.22 -19.00
C GLU A 236 0.90 -0.78 -18.47
N PRO A 237 1.22 -1.14 -17.20
CA PRO A 237 2.47 -0.75 -16.60
C PRO A 237 3.66 -1.31 -17.38
N LYS A 238 4.72 -0.51 -17.47
CA LYS A 238 6.01 -0.93 -17.97
C LYS A 238 6.97 -1.11 -16.80
N TYR A 239 7.60 -2.25 -16.76
CA TYR A 239 8.67 -2.52 -15.82
C TYR A 239 10.02 -2.28 -16.49
N GLU A 240 10.85 -1.46 -15.85
CA GLU A 240 12.20 -1.19 -16.28
C GLU A 240 13.19 -1.87 -15.34
N GLN A 241 13.62 -3.06 -15.71
CA GLN A 241 14.65 -3.75 -14.95
C GLN A 241 15.92 -2.87 -14.92
N ARG A 242 16.08 -2.09 -13.86
CA ARG A 242 17.33 -1.41 -13.54
C ARG A 242 18.19 -2.41 -12.77
N ARG A 243 19.30 -2.83 -13.41
CA ARG A 243 20.33 -3.56 -12.68
C ARG A 243 21.02 -2.56 -11.77
N PHE A 244 20.78 -2.69 -10.46
CA PHE A 244 21.62 -2.00 -9.49
C PHE A 244 23.00 -2.63 -9.56
N ALA A 245 24.04 -1.83 -9.82
CA ALA A 245 25.43 -2.29 -9.71
C ALA A 245 25.62 -2.86 -8.30
N GLN A 246 26.07 -4.10 -8.19
CA GLN A 246 26.44 -4.75 -6.94
C GLN A 246 27.68 -4.09 -6.35
#